data_fdf3ee6e57cdbd52c59173d0dfd062ba
#
_entry.id   fdf3ee6e57cdbd52c59173d0dfd062ba
#
_cell.length_a   1.000
_cell.length_b   1.000
_cell.length_c   1.000
_cell.angle_alpha   90.00
_cell.angle_beta   90.00
_cell.angle_gamma   90.00
#
_symmetry.space_group_name_H-M   'P 1'
#
loop_
_entity.id
_entity.type
_entity.pdbx_description
1 polymer ?
#
loop_
_entity_poly.entity_id
_entity_poly.type
_entity_poly.pdbx_seq_one_letter_code
_entity_poly.pdbx_strand_id
1 'polypeptide(L)'
;MYGLVLEGGGAKGAYHIGSYFALKELGFEFEAVVGTSIGAINGAMIVMNEPDKCANLWKSMSFQDFSTDDSDTTNAIVALMSENTQDGKFSFEKFKGIKETLSSRGIPVDPLRQLVTTYIDEEKVRNSKIKFGLTTLNLTDKKGEELFIDEIEEGKLHNYIIGSCYLPIFKLEPLDGKYYLDGGFFNKIPYNMVQRLGLTPVIVRVNPSNLRDIAFPDDAIVISPSKKYTTSMDFDPKKADEIMRIGYFDTYKKLNGLFGDKYYINPFDEEMAFEILQNMYFDRLDEILISGKYKNTSKYRVFFEEIIPGLAKELGLKSGYNYVDLVVAMIERDAQKYNIDFLRIYNVDELLNEIMSKEPIINREIEVGTINKLVKKMIKQ
;
A
#
# COMPACT_ATOMS: atom_id res chain seq x y z
N MET A 1 7.73 -9.84 -20.79
CA MET A 1 7.63 -10.91 -19.75
C MET A 1 7.87 -10.29 -18.40
N TYR A 2 7.14 -10.69 -17.36
CA TYR A 2 7.13 -10.00 -16.07
C TYR A 2 7.65 -10.90 -14.94
N GLY A 3 8.28 -10.27 -13.94
CA GLY A 3 8.57 -10.89 -12.65
C GLY A 3 7.93 -10.09 -11.53
N LEU A 4 7.21 -10.76 -10.62
CA LEU A 4 6.56 -10.15 -9.48
C LEU A 4 7.55 -9.99 -8.33
N VAL A 5 7.59 -8.80 -7.75
CA VAL A 5 8.47 -8.45 -6.62
C VAL A 5 7.61 -8.05 -5.43
N LEU A 6 7.76 -8.75 -4.31
CA LEU A 6 6.97 -8.54 -3.09
C LEU A 6 7.86 -7.96 -1.97
N GLU A 7 7.58 -6.68 -1.61
CA GLU A 7 8.33 -5.97 -0.56
C GLU A 7 8.14 -6.63 0.81
N GLY A 8 9.20 -6.69 1.63
CA GLY A 8 9.10 -7.11 3.04
C GLY A 8 8.30 -6.12 3.89
N GLY A 9 7.46 -6.62 4.82
CA GLY A 9 6.64 -5.69 5.59
C GLY A 9 5.75 -6.24 6.69
N GLY A 10 5.90 -7.49 7.10
CA GLY A 10 5.11 -8.11 8.17
C GLY A 10 3.62 -8.09 7.87
N ALA A 11 2.80 -7.65 8.83
CA ALA A 11 1.32 -7.63 8.73
C ALA A 11 0.75 -6.84 7.54
N LYS A 12 1.57 -6.03 6.87
CA LYS A 12 1.16 -5.31 5.65
C LYS A 12 1.02 -6.23 4.43
N GLY A 13 1.51 -7.47 4.50
CA GLY A 13 1.59 -8.39 3.37
C GLY A 13 0.24 -8.83 2.79
N ALA A 14 -0.88 -8.65 3.50
CA ALA A 14 -2.21 -8.86 2.94
C ALA A 14 -2.45 -8.03 1.67
N TYR A 15 -1.84 -6.84 1.59
CA TYR A 15 -1.84 -5.96 0.41
C TYR A 15 -1.31 -6.66 -0.86
N HIS A 16 -0.26 -7.48 -0.73
CA HIS A 16 0.31 -8.23 -1.86
C HIS A 16 -0.74 -9.11 -2.54
N ILE A 17 -1.59 -9.77 -1.75
CA ILE A 17 -2.57 -10.73 -2.27
C ILE A 17 -3.68 -10.02 -3.02
N GLY A 18 -4.16 -8.90 -2.49
CA GLY A 18 -5.12 -8.05 -3.21
C GLY A 18 -4.53 -7.52 -4.53
N SER A 19 -3.31 -7.01 -4.50
CA SER A 19 -2.61 -6.56 -5.71
C SER A 19 -2.41 -7.70 -6.71
N TYR A 20 -2.07 -8.91 -6.24
CA TYR A 20 -1.91 -10.07 -7.11
C TYR A 20 -3.22 -10.45 -7.81
N PHE A 21 -4.36 -10.46 -7.11
CA PHE A 21 -5.65 -10.73 -7.72
C PHE A 21 -5.99 -9.73 -8.82
N ALA A 22 -5.80 -8.44 -8.55
CA ALA A 22 -6.01 -7.40 -9.56
C ALA A 22 -5.09 -7.55 -10.76
N LEU A 23 -3.80 -7.86 -10.54
CA LEU A 23 -2.84 -8.10 -11.61
C LEU A 23 -3.26 -9.29 -12.49
N LYS A 24 -3.72 -10.39 -11.89
CA LYS A 24 -4.20 -11.56 -12.63
C LYS A 24 -5.45 -11.25 -13.44
N GLU A 25 -6.40 -10.51 -12.87
CA GLU A 25 -7.61 -10.09 -13.56
C GLU A 25 -7.31 -9.15 -14.74
N LEU A 26 -6.28 -8.30 -14.60
CA LEU A 26 -5.78 -7.42 -15.65
C LEU A 26 -4.89 -8.14 -16.69
N GLY A 27 -4.77 -9.48 -16.59
CA GLY A 27 -4.08 -10.30 -17.59
C GLY A 27 -2.56 -10.41 -17.41
N PHE A 28 -2.02 -10.03 -16.24
CA PHE A 28 -0.59 -10.20 -15.99
C PHE A 28 -0.24 -11.67 -15.74
N GLU A 29 0.78 -12.13 -16.46
CA GLU A 29 1.41 -13.44 -16.27
C GLU A 29 2.86 -13.25 -15.81
N PHE A 30 3.28 -14.08 -14.84
CA PHE A 30 4.60 -13.96 -14.22
C PHE A 30 5.44 -15.21 -14.49
N GLU A 31 6.70 -15.00 -14.88
CA GLU A 31 7.70 -16.07 -15.04
C GLU A 31 8.53 -16.26 -13.76
N ALA A 32 8.58 -15.25 -12.91
CA ALA A 32 9.23 -15.31 -11.61
C ALA A 32 8.43 -14.56 -10.55
N VAL A 33 8.50 -15.02 -9.31
CA VAL A 33 8.04 -14.32 -8.11
C VAL A 33 9.17 -14.29 -7.10
N VAL A 34 9.56 -13.09 -6.69
CA VAL A 34 10.60 -12.91 -5.67
C VAL A 34 10.06 -12.09 -4.51
N GLY A 35 10.48 -12.42 -3.31
CA GLY A 35 9.98 -11.73 -2.13
C GLY A 35 10.95 -11.72 -0.96
N THR A 36 10.72 -10.78 -0.06
CA THR A 36 11.49 -10.60 1.18
C THR A 36 10.56 -10.74 2.37
N SER A 37 10.96 -11.49 3.40
CA SER A 37 10.16 -11.64 4.63
C SER A 37 8.77 -12.19 4.31
N ILE A 38 7.72 -11.52 4.77
CA ILE A 38 6.33 -11.90 4.42
C ILE A 38 6.10 -11.99 2.90
N GLY A 39 6.85 -11.24 2.11
CA GLY A 39 6.83 -11.34 0.66
C GLY A 39 7.35 -12.69 0.14
N ALA A 40 8.28 -13.34 0.86
CA ALA A 40 8.73 -14.70 0.53
C ALA A 40 7.64 -15.75 0.82
N ILE A 41 6.90 -15.62 1.93
CA ILE A 41 5.76 -16.50 2.25
C ILE A 41 4.66 -16.36 1.19
N ASN A 42 4.22 -15.13 0.95
CA ASN A 42 3.18 -14.86 -0.05
C ASN A 42 3.64 -15.30 -1.46
N GLY A 43 4.90 -15.03 -1.80
CA GLY A 43 5.49 -15.42 -3.08
C GLY A 43 5.50 -16.93 -3.29
N ALA A 44 5.90 -17.71 -2.27
CA ALA A 44 5.87 -19.16 -2.34
C ALA A 44 4.46 -19.70 -2.56
N MET A 45 3.45 -19.15 -1.85
CA MET A 45 2.05 -19.55 -2.01
C MET A 45 1.49 -19.19 -3.40
N ILE A 46 1.89 -18.04 -3.95
CA ILE A 46 1.54 -17.66 -5.33
C ILE A 46 2.17 -18.63 -6.34
N VAL A 47 3.44 -18.97 -6.16
CA VAL A 47 4.17 -19.91 -7.03
C VAL A 47 3.57 -21.31 -6.99
N MET A 48 3.05 -21.73 -5.83
CA MET A 48 2.29 -22.99 -5.67
C MET A 48 0.90 -22.95 -6.32
N ASN A 49 0.48 -21.82 -6.90
CA ASN A 49 -0.87 -21.56 -7.39
C ASN A 49 -1.96 -21.69 -6.30
N GLU A 50 -1.65 -21.23 -5.09
CA GLU A 50 -2.57 -21.25 -3.94
C GLU A 50 -2.87 -19.82 -3.38
N PRO A 51 -3.17 -18.79 -4.22
CA PRO A 51 -3.39 -17.43 -3.74
C PRO A 51 -4.65 -17.29 -2.87
N ASP A 52 -5.70 -18.08 -3.13
CA ASP A 52 -6.92 -18.10 -2.30
C ASP A 52 -6.65 -18.66 -0.91
N LYS A 53 -5.82 -19.71 -0.82
CA LYS A 53 -5.38 -20.24 0.48
C LYS A 53 -4.53 -19.20 1.24
N CYS A 54 -3.71 -18.44 0.53
CA CYS A 54 -2.97 -17.33 1.11
C CYS A 54 -3.91 -16.22 1.63
N ALA A 55 -4.93 -15.85 0.86
CA ALA A 55 -5.93 -14.87 1.31
C ALA A 55 -6.68 -15.36 2.57
N ASN A 56 -7.04 -16.64 2.63
CA ASN A 56 -7.69 -17.22 3.81
C ASN A 56 -6.76 -17.26 5.02
N LEU A 57 -5.46 -17.55 4.81
CA LEU A 57 -4.45 -17.46 5.86
C LEU A 57 -4.42 -16.06 6.47
N TRP A 58 -4.38 -15.00 5.65
CA TRP A 58 -4.42 -13.62 6.12
C TRP A 58 -5.66 -13.29 6.94
N LYS A 59 -6.84 -13.82 6.56
CA LYS A 59 -8.11 -13.64 7.28
C LYS A 59 -8.20 -14.40 8.61
N SER A 60 -7.28 -15.33 8.86
CA SER A 60 -7.23 -16.11 10.10
C SER A 60 -6.04 -15.77 10.99
N MET A 61 -4.99 -15.14 10.46
CA MET A 61 -3.73 -14.88 11.16
C MET A 61 -3.87 -13.73 12.16
N SER A 62 -3.50 -13.96 13.40
CA SER A 62 -3.46 -12.96 14.48
C SER A 62 -2.06 -12.80 15.06
N PHE A 63 -1.80 -11.68 15.72
CA PHE A 63 -0.52 -11.48 16.41
C PHE A 63 -0.27 -12.51 17.52
N GLN A 64 -1.33 -13.03 18.14
CA GLN A 64 -1.25 -14.05 19.17
C GLN A 64 -0.67 -15.38 18.63
N ASP A 65 -0.79 -15.61 17.32
CA ASP A 65 -0.18 -16.78 16.67
C ASP A 65 1.36 -16.68 16.63
N PHE A 66 1.94 -15.51 16.88
CA PHE A 66 3.39 -15.27 16.85
C PHE A 66 3.97 -14.81 18.19
N SER A 67 3.16 -14.44 19.20
CA SER A 67 3.63 -13.83 20.43
C SER A 67 3.09 -14.55 21.67
N THR A 68 3.99 -14.85 22.58
CA THR A 68 3.68 -15.11 23.98
C THR A 68 3.97 -13.84 24.79
N ASP A 69 2.93 -13.14 25.17
CA ASP A 69 2.78 -12.15 26.25
C ASP A 69 3.96 -11.28 26.74
N ASP A 70 4.69 -10.54 25.87
CA ASP A 70 5.52 -9.43 26.37
C ASP A 70 5.63 -8.25 25.37
N SER A 71 4.66 -7.34 25.46
CA SER A 71 4.60 -6.13 24.61
C SER A 71 5.79 -5.18 24.84
N ASP A 72 6.36 -5.14 26.04
CA ASP A 72 7.44 -4.22 26.39
C ASP A 72 8.78 -4.68 25.79
N THR A 73 9.04 -5.98 25.80
CA THR A 73 10.22 -6.57 25.14
C THR A 73 10.16 -6.37 23.62
N THR A 74 8.98 -6.57 23.01
CA THR A 74 8.77 -6.35 21.57
C THR A 74 9.05 -4.90 21.18
N ASN A 75 8.53 -3.93 21.92
CA ASN A 75 8.74 -2.51 21.65
C ASN A 75 10.20 -2.09 21.84
N ALA A 76 10.89 -2.61 22.87
CA ALA A 76 12.31 -2.34 23.12
C ALA A 76 13.19 -2.90 21.97
N ILE A 77 12.90 -4.09 21.48
CA ILE A 77 13.63 -4.73 20.37
C ILE A 77 13.41 -3.94 19.06
N VAL A 78 12.16 -3.52 18.76
CA VAL A 78 11.85 -2.69 17.59
C VAL A 78 12.58 -1.34 17.66
N ALA A 79 12.65 -0.71 18.83
CA ALA A 79 13.40 0.54 19.01
C ALA A 79 14.91 0.35 18.78
N LEU A 80 15.51 -0.69 19.37
CA LEU A 80 16.92 -1.05 19.17
C LEU A 80 17.25 -1.33 17.69
N MET A 81 16.32 -1.86 16.93
CA MET A 81 16.51 -2.18 15.52
C MET A 81 16.39 -0.94 14.62
N SER A 82 15.52 0.00 14.97
CA SER A 82 15.44 1.27 14.22
C SER A 82 16.74 2.09 14.32
N GLU A 83 17.46 1.97 15.44
CA GLU A 83 18.78 2.59 15.64
C GLU A 83 19.91 1.87 14.87
N ASN A 84 19.76 0.58 14.55
CA ASN A 84 20.78 -0.20 13.82
C ASN A 84 20.69 -0.07 12.30
N THR A 85 19.65 0.56 11.79
CA THR A 85 19.42 0.78 10.35
C THR A 85 19.61 2.25 9.94
N GLN A 86 20.53 2.96 10.54
CA GLN A 86 20.93 4.26 10.03
C GLN A 86 21.48 4.11 8.59
N ASP A 87 20.96 4.90 7.66
CA ASP A 87 21.32 4.91 6.25
C ASP A 87 20.98 3.62 5.46
N GLY A 88 20.02 2.79 5.95
CA GLY A 88 19.54 1.61 5.23
C GLY A 88 20.54 0.45 5.12
N LYS A 89 21.67 0.50 5.86
CA LYS A 89 22.67 -0.57 5.88
C LYS A 89 22.73 -1.22 7.25
N PHE A 90 22.71 -2.56 7.26
CA PHE A 90 22.86 -3.35 8.46
C PHE A 90 24.32 -3.33 8.98
N SER A 91 24.50 -3.09 10.29
CA SER A 91 25.81 -3.13 10.93
C SER A 91 26.02 -4.40 11.73
N PHE A 92 26.89 -5.27 11.25
CA PHE A 92 27.27 -6.51 11.95
C PHE A 92 27.96 -6.25 13.31
N GLU A 93 28.65 -5.14 13.45
CA GLU A 93 29.33 -4.78 14.70
C GLU A 93 28.32 -4.39 15.77
N LYS A 94 27.35 -3.54 15.45
CA LYS A 94 26.27 -3.17 16.37
C LYS A 94 25.41 -4.39 16.75
N PHE A 95 25.16 -5.29 15.78
CA PHE A 95 24.40 -6.50 16.03
C PHE A 95 25.06 -7.43 17.05
N LYS A 96 26.40 -7.52 17.07
CA LYS A 96 27.13 -8.36 18.04
C LYS A 96 26.81 -8.00 19.48
N GLY A 97 26.61 -6.71 19.78
CA GLY A 97 26.24 -6.24 21.13
C GLY A 97 24.79 -6.60 21.53
N ILE A 98 23.91 -6.87 20.58
CA ILE A 98 22.48 -7.16 20.81
C ILE A 98 22.24 -8.69 20.82
N LYS A 99 23.13 -9.46 20.21
CA LYS A 99 22.99 -10.91 20.04
C LYS A 99 22.66 -11.66 21.33
N GLU A 100 23.32 -11.33 22.45
CA GLU A 100 23.10 -11.97 23.73
C GLU A 100 21.70 -11.70 24.29
N THR A 101 21.22 -10.47 24.12
CA THR A 101 19.85 -10.08 24.52
C THR A 101 18.79 -10.82 23.69
N LEU A 102 18.98 -10.92 22.38
CA LEU A 102 18.07 -11.64 21.48
C LEU A 102 18.07 -13.15 21.73
N SER A 103 19.23 -13.73 22.10
CA SER A 103 19.32 -15.16 22.42
C SER A 103 18.64 -15.55 23.73
N SER A 104 18.45 -14.58 24.66
CA SER A 104 17.89 -14.85 25.99
C SER A 104 16.44 -14.43 26.17
N ARG A 105 15.94 -13.47 25.39
CA ARG A 105 14.64 -12.80 25.59
C ARG A 105 13.70 -12.78 24.40
N GLY A 106 14.08 -13.38 23.26
CA GLY A 106 13.25 -13.37 22.04
C GLY A 106 12.03 -14.29 22.14
N ILE A 107 11.05 -14.04 21.31
CA ILE A 107 9.85 -14.90 21.13
C ILE A 107 10.28 -16.20 20.46
N PRO A 108 9.70 -17.38 20.80
CA PRO A 108 9.97 -18.62 20.08
C PRO A 108 9.70 -18.49 18.57
N VAL A 109 10.56 -19.07 17.75
CA VAL A 109 10.39 -19.08 16.29
C VAL A 109 9.45 -20.20 15.82
N ASP A 110 9.05 -21.10 16.72
CA ASP A 110 8.24 -22.27 16.38
C ASP A 110 6.88 -21.94 15.73
N PRO A 111 6.14 -20.89 16.13
CA PRO A 111 4.91 -20.52 15.42
C PRO A 111 5.17 -20.16 13.93
N LEU A 112 6.23 -19.42 13.66
CA LEU A 112 6.62 -19.11 12.27
C LEU A 112 7.03 -20.39 11.52
N ARG A 113 7.78 -21.28 12.18
CA ARG A 113 8.17 -22.60 11.61
C ARG A 113 6.93 -23.43 11.28
N GLN A 114 5.99 -23.51 12.20
CA GLN A 114 4.73 -24.25 12.00
C GLN A 114 3.92 -23.66 10.85
N LEU A 115 3.81 -22.33 10.74
CA LEU A 115 3.14 -21.67 9.64
C LEU A 115 3.80 -22.04 8.30
N VAL A 116 5.11 -21.87 8.18
CA VAL A 116 5.84 -22.16 6.93
C VAL A 116 5.69 -23.62 6.55
N THR A 117 5.87 -24.57 7.47
CA THR A 117 5.77 -26.01 7.18
C THR A 117 4.35 -26.48 6.88
N THR A 118 3.32 -25.78 7.42
CA THR A 118 1.91 -26.13 7.17
C THR A 118 1.41 -25.61 5.81
N TYR A 119 1.85 -24.42 5.42
CA TYR A 119 1.28 -23.75 4.25
C TYR A 119 2.15 -23.82 2.99
N ILE A 120 3.44 -24.11 3.11
CA ILE A 120 4.36 -24.15 1.97
C ILE A 120 4.83 -25.58 1.72
N ASP A 121 4.54 -26.06 0.53
CA ASP A 121 4.96 -27.35 0.00
C ASP A 121 6.16 -27.12 -0.93
N GLU A 122 7.34 -27.54 -0.49
CA GLU A 122 8.59 -27.33 -1.25
C GLU A 122 8.54 -28.01 -2.63
N GLU A 123 7.94 -29.18 -2.74
CA GLU A 123 7.82 -29.90 -4.00
C GLU A 123 6.98 -29.12 -5.01
N LYS A 124 5.84 -28.56 -4.57
CA LYS A 124 5.02 -27.69 -5.43
C LYS A 124 5.77 -26.44 -5.88
N VAL A 125 6.55 -25.81 -4.99
CA VAL A 125 7.35 -24.65 -5.37
C VAL A 125 8.40 -25.01 -6.41
N ARG A 126 9.10 -26.15 -6.24
CA ARG A 126 10.12 -26.62 -7.17
C ARG A 126 9.56 -27.02 -8.54
N ASN A 127 8.40 -27.64 -8.55
CA ASN A 127 7.74 -28.11 -9.78
C ASN A 127 6.95 -27.03 -10.52
N SER A 128 6.89 -25.82 -9.96
CA SER A 128 6.20 -24.71 -10.60
C SER A 128 6.91 -24.23 -11.86
N LYS A 129 6.12 -23.76 -12.84
CA LYS A 129 6.67 -23.06 -14.02
C LYS A 129 7.16 -21.66 -13.68
N ILE A 130 6.69 -21.08 -12.55
CA ILE A 130 7.06 -19.76 -12.07
C ILE A 130 8.29 -19.92 -11.17
N LYS A 131 9.38 -19.24 -11.50
CA LYS A 131 10.62 -19.31 -10.72
C LYS A 131 10.45 -18.55 -9.41
N PHE A 132 10.65 -19.24 -8.28
CA PHE A 132 10.62 -18.62 -6.95
C PHE A 132 11.99 -18.09 -6.55
N GLY A 133 12.02 -16.95 -5.83
CA GLY A 133 13.22 -16.42 -5.22
C GLY A 133 12.96 -15.66 -3.93
N LEU A 134 13.95 -15.61 -3.06
CA LEU A 134 13.88 -14.90 -1.78
C LEU A 134 15.20 -14.23 -1.39
N THR A 135 15.12 -13.37 -0.39
CA THR A 135 16.31 -12.76 0.22
C THR A 135 16.38 -13.06 1.71
N THR A 136 17.60 -13.21 2.22
CA THR A 136 17.85 -13.33 3.66
C THR A 136 19.22 -12.73 4.01
N LEU A 137 19.48 -12.46 5.29
CA LEU A 137 20.77 -12.01 5.78
C LEU A 137 21.42 -13.13 6.59
N ASN A 138 22.43 -13.77 6.04
CA ASN A 138 23.21 -14.81 6.71
C ASN A 138 24.22 -14.17 7.67
N LEU A 139 23.96 -14.29 8.96
CA LEU A 139 24.81 -13.73 10.02
C LEU A 139 26.11 -14.54 10.22
N THR A 140 26.07 -15.85 9.98
CA THR A 140 27.22 -16.72 10.13
C THR A 140 28.28 -16.42 9.09
N ASP A 141 27.87 -16.32 7.82
CA ASP A 141 28.73 -16.03 6.70
C ASP A 141 28.90 -14.52 6.45
N LYS A 142 28.20 -13.69 7.21
CA LYS A 142 28.19 -12.20 7.15
C LYS A 142 27.90 -11.66 5.76
N LYS A 143 26.90 -12.21 5.10
CA LYS A 143 26.49 -11.81 3.74
C LYS A 143 24.97 -11.79 3.57
N GLY A 144 24.48 -10.87 2.73
CA GLY A 144 23.14 -10.95 2.19
C GLY A 144 23.07 -12.04 1.14
N GLU A 145 21.99 -12.79 1.13
CA GLU A 145 21.74 -13.87 0.17
C GLU A 145 20.46 -13.56 -0.61
N GLU A 146 20.56 -13.64 -1.92
CA GLU A 146 19.48 -13.58 -2.89
C GLU A 146 19.48 -14.89 -3.65
N LEU A 147 18.54 -15.78 -3.34
CA LEU A 147 18.54 -17.15 -3.82
C LEU A 147 17.27 -17.45 -4.61
N PHE A 148 17.45 -18.04 -5.78
CA PHE A 148 16.36 -18.71 -6.47
C PHE A 148 16.21 -20.15 -6.00
N ILE A 149 15.05 -20.76 -6.24
CA ILE A 149 14.71 -22.11 -5.77
C ILE A 149 15.71 -23.16 -6.23
N ASP A 150 16.29 -23.02 -7.41
CA ASP A 150 17.32 -23.91 -7.98
C ASP A 150 18.70 -23.75 -7.32
N GLU A 151 18.93 -22.67 -6.57
CA GLU A 151 20.14 -22.43 -5.78
C GLU A 151 19.98 -22.92 -4.32
N ILE A 152 18.76 -23.32 -3.94
CA ILE A 152 18.43 -23.84 -2.61
C ILE A 152 18.45 -25.38 -2.65
N GLU A 153 19.27 -26.00 -1.80
CA GLU A 153 19.31 -27.45 -1.65
C GLU A 153 17.93 -28.02 -1.30
N GLU A 154 17.59 -29.18 -1.86
CA GLU A 154 16.33 -29.86 -1.60
C GLU A 154 16.14 -30.16 -0.10
N GLY A 155 14.94 -29.92 0.42
CA GLY A 155 14.61 -30.02 1.84
C GLY A 155 15.01 -28.79 2.67
N LYS A 156 15.58 -27.73 2.08
CA LYS A 156 16.03 -26.53 2.79
C LYS A 156 15.14 -25.29 2.58
N LEU A 157 14.17 -25.34 1.69
CA LEU A 157 13.34 -24.18 1.36
C LEU A 157 12.69 -23.56 2.60
N HIS A 158 12.11 -24.37 3.49
CA HIS A 158 11.47 -23.90 4.71
C HIS A 158 12.43 -23.09 5.58
N ASN A 159 13.67 -23.56 5.77
CA ASN A 159 14.67 -22.86 6.58
C ASN A 159 15.07 -21.51 5.96
N TYR A 160 15.16 -21.42 4.64
CA TYR A 160 15.44 -20.14 3.97
C TYR A 160 14.28 -19.17 4.05
N ILE A 161 13.02 -19.64 3.92
CA ILE A 161 11.83 -18.79 4.11
C ILE A 161 11.74 -18.29 5.56
N ILE A 162 11.98 -19.18 6.55
CA ILE A 162 12.05 -18.79 7.96
C ILE A 162 13.19 -17.79 8.17
N GLY A 163 14.36 -18.01 7.58
CA GLY A 163 15.51 -17.10 7.62
C GLY A 163 15.17 -15.72 7.01
N SER A 164 14.42 -15.70 5.90
CA SER A 164 13.93 -14.47 5.29
C SER A 164 12.97 -13.68 6.19
N CYS A 165 12.24 -14.37 7.08
CA CYS A 165 11.27 -13.79 8.01
C CYS A 165 11.81 -13.67 9.45
N TYR A 166 13.09 -13.94 9.65
CA TYR A 166 13.69 -14.01 10.99
C TYR A 166 13.89 -12.62 11.58
N LEU A 167 12.81 -12.04 12.07
CA LEU A 167 12.86 -10.73 12.73
C LEU A 167 13.64 -10.84 14.07
N PRO A 168 14.32 -9.79 14.50
CA PRO A 168 15.06 -9.76 15.75
C PRO A 168 14.21 -9.88 17.01
N ILE A 169 12.90 -9.87 16.90
CA ILE A 169 11.98 -10.20 18.00
C ILE A 169 12.01 -11.68 18.34
N PHE A 170 12.43 -12.54 17.40
CA PHE A 170 12.53 -13.98 17.66
C PHE A 170 13.81 -14.33 18.40
N LYS A 171 13.71 -15.32 19.28
CA LYS A 171 14.88 -15.92 19.91
C LYS A 171 15.83 -16.44 18.82
N LEU A 172 17.08 -15.99 18.86
CA LEU A 172 18.04 -16.32 17.82
C LEU A 172 18.50 -17.78 17.94
N GLU A 173 18.01 -18.63 17.04
CA GLU A 173 18.32 -20.05 16.95
C GLU A 173 18.93 -20.37 15.57
N PRO A 174 19.82 -21.40 15.48
CA PRO A 174 20.39 -21.77 14.18
C PRO A 174 19.38 -22.51 13.32
N LEU A 175 19.38 -22.23 12.04
CA LEU A 175 18.70 -22.99 10.98
C LEU A 175 19.81 -23.73 10.18
N ASP A 176 19.80 -25.05 10.23
CA ASP A 176 20.88 -25.88 9.66
C ASP A 176 22.31 -25.43 10.05
N GLY A 177 22.50 -25.09 11.32
CA GLY A 177 23.80 -24.67 11.86
C GLY A 177 24.21 -23.24 11.54
N LYS A 178 23.39 -22.48 10.81
CA LYS A 178 23.63 -21.07 10.48
C LYS A 178 22.59 -20.16 11.13
N TYR A 179 23.00 -18.94 11.42
CA TYR A 179 22.12 -17.90 11.96
C TYR A 179 21.71 -16.93 10.84
N TYR A 180 20.44 -16.56 10.84
CA TYR A 180 19.87 -15.66 9.85
C TYR A 180 19.15 -14.49 10.49
N LEU A 181 18.98 -13.43 9.72
CA LEU A 181 18.03 -12.34 9.97
C LEU A 181 17.16 -12.09 8.74
N ASP A 182 16.03 -11.44 9.00
CA ASP A 182 15.07 -11.02 7.99
C ASP A 182 15.76 -10.35 6.79
N GLY A 183 15.39 -10.78 5.60
CA GLY A 183 15.96 -10.27 4.36
C GLY A 183 15.79 -8.77 4.17
N GLY A 184 14.83 -8.16 4.86
CA GLY A 184 14.61 -6.71 4.86
C GLY A 184 15.78 -5.89 5.42
N PHE A 185 16.70 -6.52 6.17
CA PHE A 185 17.96 -5.91 6.61
C PHE A 185 19.05 -5.89 5.54
N PHE A 186 18.84 -6.60 4.45
CA PHE A 186 19.76 -6.65 3.33
C PHE A 186 19.13 -6.05 2.06
N ASN A 187 18.07 -6.66 1.54
CA ASN A 187 17.34 -6.19 0.38
C ASN A 187 15.83 -6.37 0.59
N LYS A 188 15.17 -5.28 0.91
CA LYS A 188 13.74 -5.28 1.22
C LYS A 188 12.84 -5.40 -0.01
N ILE A 189 13.34 -4.97 -1.17
CA ILE A 189 12.62 -4.95 -2.45
C ILE A 189 13.52 -5.58 -3.52
N PRO A 190 13.52 -6.92 -3.68
CA PRO A 190 14.53 -7.62 -4.46
C PRO A 190 14.27 -7.57 -5.98
N TYR A 191 13.97 -6.39 -6.54
CA TYR A 191 13.68 -6.22 -7.97
C TYR A 191 14.87 -6.56 -8.87
N ASN A 192 16.09 -6.38 -8.38
CA ASN A 192 17.33 -6.78 -9.07
C ASN A 192 17.38 -8.29 -9.37
N MET A 193 16.73 -9.13 -8.56
CA MET A 193 16.62 -10.57 -8.86
C MET A 193 15.82 -10.81 -10.15
N VAL A 194 14.70 -10.08 -10.32
CA VAL A 194 13.87 -10.14 -11.54
C VAL A 194 14.67 -9.64 -12.75
N GLN A 195 15.41 -8.54 -12.60
CA GLN A 195 16.26 -7.99 -13.67
C GLN A 195 17.34 -8.98 -14.12
N ARG A 196 17.94 -9.75 -13.19
CA ARG A 196 18.93 -10.80 -13.53
C ARG A 196 18.36 -11.90 -14.44
N LEU A 197 17.02 -12.07 -14.43
CA LEU A 197 16.33 -13.00 -15.33
C LEU A 197 15.93 -12.35 -16.68
N GLY A 198 16.23 -11.08 -16.90
CA GLY A 198 15.81 -10.34 -18.08
C GLY A 198 14.32 -10.03 -18.13
N LEU A 199 13.64 -10.03 -16.98
CA LEU A 199 12.21 -9.78 -16.85
C LEU A 199 11.95 -8.34 -16.39
N THR A 200 10.80 -7.77 -16.79
CA THR A 200 10.32 -6.47 -16.31
C THR A 200 9.76 -6.62 -14.91
N PRO A 201 10.25 -5.86 -13.89
CA PRO A 201 9.77 -5.95 -12.54
C PRO A 201 8.36 -5.34 -12.38
N VAL A 202 7.44 -6.11 -11.81
CA VAL A 202 6.18 -5.62 -11.25
C VAL A 202 6.33 -5.62 -9.74
N ILE A 203 6.51 -4.46 -9.16
CA ILE A 203 6.89 -4.27 -7.76
C ILE A 203 5.66 -3.91 -6.95
N VAL A 204 5.26 -4.78 -6.03
CA VAL A 204 4.19 -4.51 -5.07
C VAL A 204 4.81 -4.10 -3.74
N ARG A 205 4.71 -2.82 -3.45
CA ARG A 205 5.17 -2.22 -2.20
C ARG A 205 4.07 -2.28 -1.15
N VAL A 206 4.47 -2.29 0.11
CA VAL A 206 3.53 -2.31 1.26
C VAL A 206 3.68 -1.06 2.13
N ASN A 207 4.57 -0.16 1.73
CA ASN A 207 4.72 1.14 2.35
C ASN A 207 4.42 2.24 1.35
N PRO A 208 3.78 3.35 1.79
CA PRO A 208 3.68 4.53 0.96
C PRO A 208 5.06 4.93 0.49
N SER A 209 5.22 5.14 -0.80
CA SER A 209 6.51 5.56 -1.32
C SER A 209 6.56 7.08 -1.41
N ASN A 210 7.46 7.69 -0.66
CA ASN A 210 8.16 8.82 -1.23
C ASN A 210 9.08 8.23 -2.30
N LEU A 211 8.60 8.19 -3.54
CA LEU A 211 9.33 7.64 -4.71
C LEU A 211 10.73 8.25 -4.91
N ARG A 212 11.08 9.29 -4.14
CA ARG A 212 12.37 9.97 -4.17
C ARG A 212 13.50 9.19 -3.49
N ASP A 213 13.18 8.19 -2.67
CA ASP A 213 14.18 7.50 -1.85
C ASP A 213 14.72 6.22 -2.50
N ILE A 214 14.05 5.69 -3.54
CA ILE A 214 14.47 4.48 -4.26
C ILE A 214 14.31 4.72 -5.75
N ALA A 215 15.43 4.67 -6.48
CA ALA A 215 15.40 4.66 -7.94
C ALA A 215 15.07 3.23 -8.42
N PHE A 216 13.89 3.06 -8.98
CA PHE A 216 13.51 1.83 -9.68
C PHE A 216 13.88 1.93 -11.16
N PRO A 217 14.02 0.79 -11.87
CA PRO A 217 14.17 0.80 -13.32
C PRO A 217 13.03 1.53 -14.02
N ASP A 218 13.32 2.22 -15.12
CA ASP A 218 12.32 3.02 -15.84
C ASP A 218 11.16 2.17 -16.39
N ASP A 219 11.41 0.91 -16.70
CA ASP A 219 10.42 -0.05 -17.18
C ASP A 219 9.64 -0.75 -16.06
N ALA A 220 10.01 -0.53 -14.78
CA ALA A 220 9.34 -1.17 -13.66
C ALA A 220 7.93 -0.61 -13.44
N ILE A 221 6.97 -1.53 -13.23
CA ILE A 221 5.63 -1.16 -12.77
C ILE A 221 5.64 -1.19 -11.24
N VAL A 222 5.46 -0.02 -10.62
CA VAL A 222 5.47 0.11 -9.16
C VAL A 222 4.06 0.38 -8.65
N ILE A 223 3.54 -0.56 -7.86
CA ILE A 223 2.28 -0.47 -7.14
C ILE A 223 2.61 -0.19 -5.68
N SER A 224 2.01 0.85 -5.12
CA SER A 224 2.25 1.22 -3.71
C SER A 224 1.03 1.93 -3.14
N PRO A 225 0.74 1.75 -1.84
CA PRO A 225 -0.36 2.46 -1.20
C PRO A 225 -0.09 3.97 -1.16
N SER A 226 -1.13 4.76 -1.35
CA SER A 226 -1.06 6.24 -1.27
C SER A 226 -0.78 6.72 0.16
N LYS A 227 -1.18 5.96 1.17
CA LYS A 227 -0.99 6.26 2.59
C LYS A 227 -0.74 5.01 3.42
N LYS A 228 -0.26 5.20 4.65
CA LYS A 228 -0.10 4.12 5.62
C LYS A 228 -1.47 3.61 6.05
N TYR A 229 -1.72 2.31 5.91
CA TYR A 229 -2.98 1.64 6.28
C TYR A 229 -2.86 0.75 7.53
N THR A 230 -1.65 0.24 7.85
CA THR A 230 -1.38 -0.53 9.07
C THR A 230 0.11 -0.47 9.45
N THR A 231 0.50 -1.12 10.55
CA THR A 231 1.90 -1.29 10.96
C THR A 231 2.38 -2.72 10.66
N SER A 232 3.70 -2.94 10.68
CA SER A 232 4.29 -4.24 10.34
C SER A 232 3.97 -5.35 11.36
N MET A 233 3.52 -5.01 12.57
CA MET A 233 3.21 -5.95 13.65
C MET A 233 1.70 -6.05 13.94
N ASP A 234 0.86 -5.34 13.22
CA ASP A 234 -0.58 -5.29 13.44
C ASP A 234 -1.29 -6.39 12.64
N PHE A 235 -1.09 -7.65 13.04
CA PHE A 235 -1.78 -8.80 12.47
C PHE A 235 -3.19 -8.89 13.04
N ASP A 236 -4.13 -8.28 12.35
CA ASP A 236 -5.55 -8.28 12.71
C ASP A 236 -6.37 -8.90 11.56
N PRO A 237 -6.99 -10.08 11.79
CA PRO A 237 -7.83 -10.74 10.80
C PRO A 237 -8.94 -9.85 10.23
N LYS A 238 -9.49 -8.95 11.06
CA LYS A 238 -10.57 -8.04 10.64
C LYS A 238 -10.10 -6.97 9.66
N LYS A 239 -8.83 -6.58 9.75
CA LYS A 239 -8.21 -5.60 8.84
C LYS A 239 -7.68 -6.25 7.56
N ALA A 240 -7.40 -7.55 7.58
CA ALA A 240 -6.77 -8.24 6.46
C ALA A 240 -7.59 -8.13 5.16
N ASP A 241 -8.91 -8.24 5.24
CA ASP A 241 -9.80 -8.09 4.07
C ASP A 241 -9.77 -6.67 3.51
N GLU A 242 -9.84 -5.66 4.37
CA GLU A 242 -9.72 -4.25 3.96
C GLU A 242 -8.36 -3.98 3.30
N ILE A 243 -7.27 -4.49 3.89
CA ILE A 243 -5.91 -4.31 3.35
C ILE A 243 -5.77 -4.98 1.98
N MET A 244 -6.32 -6.18 1.79
CA MET A 244 -6.36 -6.84 0.47
C MET A 244 -7.16 -6.02 -0.53
N ARG A 245 -8.34 -5.51 -0.16
CA ARG A 245 -9.14 -4.64 -1.03
C ARG A 245 -8.40 -3.36 -1.40
N ILE A 246 -7.68 -2.73 -0.47
CA ILE A 246 -6.83 -1.57 -0.78
C ILE A 246 -5.77 -1.95 -1.83
N GLY A 247 -5.06 -3.06 -1.65
CA GLY A 247 -4.06 -3.52 -2.63
C GLY A 247 -4.66 -3.79 -4.01
N TYR A 248 -5.86 -4.37 -4.05
CA TYR A 248 -6.59 -4.61 -5.28
C TYR A 248 -6.92 -3.29 -6.01
N PHE A 249 -7.55 -2.34 -5.33
CA PHE A 249 -7.95 -1.08 -5.95
C PHE A 249 -6.77 -0.15 -6.26
N ASP A 250 -5.73 -0.13 -5.45
CA ASP A 250 -4.49 0.62 -5.75
C ASP A 250 -3.81 0.09 -7.02
N THR A 251 -3.89 -1.21 -7.25
CA THR A 251 -3.38 -1.84 -8.49
C THR A 251 -4.19 -1.37 -9.70
N TYR A 252 -5.51 -1.38 -9.63
CA TYR A 252 -6.38 -0.83 -10.68
C TYR A 252 -6.11 0.65 -10.90
N LYS A 253 -5.96 1.43 -9.82
CA LYS A 253 -5.64 2.85 -9.91
C LYS A 253 -4.34 3.08 -10.68
N LYS A 254 -3.30 2.33 -10.34
CA LYS A 254 -1.99 2.45 -11.00
C LYS A 254 -2.05 2.10 -12.49
N LEU A 255 -2.75 1.03 -12.85
CA LEU A 255 -2.73 0.49 -14.22
C LEU A 255 -3.77 1.12 -15.14
N ASN A 256 -4.92 1.53 -14.59
CA ASN A 256 -5.99 2.16 -15.36
C ASN A 256 -6.02 3.69 -15.21
N GLY A 257 -5.08 4.28 -14.46
CA GLY A 257 -5.00 5.73 -14.30
C GLY A 257 -6.17 6.34 -13.53
N LEU A 258 -6.75 5.59 -12.55
CA LEU A 258 -7.87 6.11 -11.77
C LEU A 258 -7.46 7.34 -10.97
N PHE A 259 -8.37 8.29 -10.84
CA PHE A 259 -8.20 9.52 -10.08
C PHE A 259 -8.52 9.32 -8.58
N GLY A 260 -8.20 10.36 -7.79
CA GLY A 260 -8.44 10.45 -6.36
C GLY A 260 -7.23 10.05 -5.50
N ASP A 261 -7.21 10.48 -4.25
CA ASP A 261 -6.22 10.08 -3.26
C ASP A 261 -6.71 8.92 -2.40
N LYS A 262 -7.95 8.98 -1.98
CA LYS A 262 -8.60 7.97 -1.14
C LYS A 262 -9.62 7.13 -1.91
N TYR A 263 -10.34 7.75 -2.83
CA TYR A 263 -11.32 7.09 -3.68
C TYR A 263 -10.69 6.63 -5.00
N TYR A 264 -11.40 5.78 -5.72
CA TYR A 264 -10.98 5.26 -7.01
C TYR A 264 -12.01 5.67 -8.05
N ILE A 265 -11.69 6.72 -8.82
CA ILE A 265 -12.61 7.37 -9.74
C ILE A 265 -12.12 7.14 -11.18
N ASN A 266 -12.98 6.62 -12.03
CA ASN A 266 -12.67 6.45 -13.43
C ASN A 266 -12.24 7.80 -14.07
N PRO A 267 -11.24 7.78 -14.96
CA PRO A 267 -10.78 9.01 -15.62
C PRO A 267 -11.92 9.70 -16.38
N PHE A 268 -11.93 11.03 -16.30
CA PHE A 268 -12.79 11.92 -17.06
C PHE A 268 -11.97 13.13 -17.48
N ASP A 269 -12.45 13.86 -18.50
CA ASP A 269 -11.70 14.97 -19.09
C ASP A 269 -12.00 16.33 -18.44
N GLU A 270 -11.24 17.32 -18.85
CA GLU A 270 -11.36 18.71 -18.41
C GLU A 270 -12.72 19.33 -18.77
N GLU A 271 -13.31 18.94 -19.91
CA GLU A 271 -14.59 19.45 -20.35
C GLU A 271 -15.71 18.99 -19.41
N MET A 272 -15.73 17.70 -19.09
CA MET A 272 -16.66 17.14 -18.11
C MET A 272 -16.45 17.74 -16.71
N ALA A 273 -15.20 17.92 -16.29
CA ALA A 273 -14.89 18.58 -15.02
C ALA A 273 -15.43 20.02 -14.98
N PHE A 274 -15.26 20.76 -16.06
CA PHE A 274 -15.77 22.13 -16.17
C PHE A 274 -17.31 22.17 -16.15
N GLU A 275 -17.99 21.26 -16.86
CA GLU A 275 -19.45 21.15 -16.83
C GLU A 275 -19.96 20.87 -15.40
N ILE A 276 -19.31 19.99 -14.65
CA ILE A 276 -19.65 19.72 -13.25
C ILE A 276 -19.55 21.00 -12.41
N LEU A 277 -18.44 21.73 -12.53
CA LEU A 277 -18.24 23.00 -11.81
C LEU A 277 -19.26 24.06 -12.23
N GLN A 278 -19.59 24.13 -13.51
CA GLN A 278 -20.58 25.04 -14.04
C GLN A 278 -21.97 24.74 -13.48
N ASN A 279 -22.42 23.50 -13.55
CA ASN A 279 -23.73 23.08 -13.04
C ASN A 279 -23.86 23.26 -11.52
N MET A 280 -22.77 23.01 -10.79
CA MET A 280 -22.78 23.15 -9.33
C MET A 280 -22.73 24.60 -8.85
N TYR A 281 -22.04 25.49 -9.56
CA TYR A 281 -21.68 26.81 -9.06
C TYR A 281 -22.16 27.95 -9.93
N PHE A 282 -21.95 27.88 -11.24
CA PHE A 282 -22.19 29.00 -12.12
C PHE A 282 -23.68 29.37 -12.21
N ASP A 283 -24.56 28.40 -12.25
CA ASP A 283 -26.00 28.63 -12.36
C ASP A 283 -26.60 29.27 -11.09
N ARG A 284 -25.96 29.06 -9.95
CA ARG A 284 -26.37 29.64 -8.66
C ARG A 284 -25.81 31.04 -8.37
N LEU A 285 -24.89 31.52 -9.22
CA LEU A 285 -24.31 32.86 -9.04
C LEU A 285 -25.32 34.00 -9.20
N ASP A 286 -26.42 33.79 -9.91
CA ASP A 286 -27.43 34.81 -10.08
C ASP A 286 -28.01 35.29 -8.75
N GLU A 287 -28.17 34.39 -7.77
CA GLU A 287 -28.64 34.72 -6.41
C GLU A 287 -27.64 35.61 -5.64
N ILE A 288 -26.33 35.43 -5.91
CA ILE A 288 -25.25 36.16 -5.25
C ILE A 288 -25.08 37.56 -5.85
N LEU A 289 -25.32 37.69 -7.15
CA LEU A 289 -25.13 38.94 -7.87
C LEU A 289 -26.24 39.98 -7.62
N ILE A 290 -27.36 39.57 -6.99
CA ILE A 290 -28.49 40.47 -6.66
C ILE A 290 -28.13 41.39 -5.51
N SER A 291 -27.21 41.03 -4.64
CA SER A 291 -26.89 41.81 -3.44
C SER A 291 -25.39 41.84 -3.10
N GLY A 292 -24.92 42.89 -2.45
CA GLY A 292 -23.59 43.01 -1.88
C GLY A 292 -22.48 43.47 -2.83
N LYS A 293 -21.24 43.07 -2.52
CA LYS A 293 -19.98 43.48 -3.16
C LYS A 293 -19.93 43.20 -4.69
N TYR A 294 -20.65 42.18 -5.13
CA TYR A 294 -20.62 41.69 -6.51
C TYR A 294 -21.76 42.23 -7.39
N LYS A 295 -22.58 43.13 -6.84
CA LYS A 295 -23.64 43.80 -7.60
C LYS A 295 -23.02 44.50 -8.81
N ASN A 296 -23.53 44.21 -9.99
CA ASN A 296 -23.02 44.69 -11.29
C ASN A 296 -21.66 44.06 -11.74
N THR A 297 -21.20 43.01 -11.11
CA THR A 297 -20.03 42.27 -11.60
C THR A 297 -20.47 41.17 -12.58
N SER A 298 -19.66 40.90 -13.61
CA SER A 298 -19.94 39.81 -14.55
C SER A 298 -19.92 38.46 -13.82
N LYS A 299 -20.93 37.61 -14.07
CA LYS A 299 -21.03 36.24 -13.54
C LYS A 299 -19.76 35.44 -13.83
N TYR A 300 -19.22 35.53 -15.06
CA TYR A 300 -17.98 34.86 -15.43
C TYR A 300 -16.78 35.34 -14.60
N ARG A 301 -16.71 36.62 -14.35
CA ARG A 301 -15.63 37.20 -13.57
C ARG A 301 -15.65 36.68 -12.12
N VAL A 302 -16.84 36.62 -11.48
CA VAL A 302 -16.98 36.07 -10.14
C VAL A 302 -16.62 34.58 -10.14
N PHE A 303 -17.07 33.83 -11.14
CA PHE A 303 -16.77 32.40 -11.24
C PHE A 303 -15.27 32.12 -11.36
N PHE A 304 -14.58 32.75 -12.32
CA PHE A 304 -13.20 32.47 -12.60
C PHE A 304 -12.20 33.15 -11.67
N GLU A 305 -12.49 34.34 -11.16
CA GLU A 305 -11.56 35.10 -10.34
C GLU A 305 -11.73 34.86 -8.83
N GLU A 306 -12.93 34.43 -8.39
CA GLU A 306 -13.24 34.29 -6.96
C GLU A 306 -13.61 32.83 -6.58
N ILE A 307 -14.57 32.20 -7.29
CA ILE A 307 -15.09 30.88 -6.92
C ILE A 307 -14.04 29.81 -7.14
N ILE A 308 -13.54 29.66 -8.36
CA ILE A 308 -12.55 28.61 -8.70
C ILE A 308 -11.29 28.72 -7.84
N PRO A 309 -10.62 29.90 -7.73
CA PRO A 309 -9.45 30.03 -6.88
C PRO A 309 -9.76 29.85 -5.39
N GLY A 310 -10.94 30.28 -4.95
CA GLY A 310 -11.40 30.11 -3.58
C GLY A 310 -11.58 28.65 -3.18
N LEU A 311 -12.18 27.84 -4.06
CA LEU A 311 -12.32 26.40 -3.89
C LEU A 311 -10.96 25.69 -3.85
N ALA A 312 -10.09 25.99 -4.82
CA ALA A 312 -8.75 25.42 -4.87
C ALA A 312 -7.96 25.69 -3.58
N LYS A 313 -8.03 26.92 -3.08
CA LYS A 313 -7.39 27.31 -1.82
C LYS A 313 -7.97 26.58 -0.63
N GLU A 314 -9.30 26.44 -0.55
CA GLU A 314 -9.97 25.71 0.54
C GLU A 314 -9.65 24.22 0.53
N LEU A 315 -9.53 23.63 -0.65
CA LEU A 315 -9.14 22.24 -0.85
C LEU A 315 -7.63 22.00 -0.70
N GLY A 316 -6.83 23.06 -0.53
CA GLY A 316 -5.39 22.96 -0.34
C GLY A 316 -4.62 22.59 -1.61
N LEU A 317 -5.21 22.81 -2.80
CA LEU A 317 -4.56 22.54 -4.06
C LEU A 317 -3.37 23.48 -4.29
N LYS A 318 -2.28 22.95 -4.84
CA LYS A 318 -1.11 23.73 -5.21
C LYS A 318 -1.33 24.46 -6.53
N SER A 319 -0.53 25.48 -6.82
CA SER A 319 -0.54 26.16 -8.12
C SER A 319 -0.33 25.16 -9.26
N GLY A 320 -1.05 25.34 -10.37
CA GLY A 320 -0.97 24.47 -11.55
C GLY A 320 -2.00 23.33 -11.56
N TYR A 321 -2.98 23.34 -10.63
CA TYR A 321 -4.13 22.43 -10.71
C TYR A 321 -4.95 22.70 -11.97
N ASN A 322 -5.59 21.65 -12.48
CA ASN A 322 -6.59 21.72 -13.53
C ASN A 322 -8.01 21.53 -12.96
N TYR A 323 -9.06 21.57 -13.79
CA TYR A 323 -10.43 21.39 -13.32
C TYR A 323 -10.71 19.98 -12.84
N VAL A 324 -10.06 18.97 -13.40
CA VAL A 324 -10.15 17.57 -12.93
C VAL A 324 -9.64 17.46 -11.51
N ASP A 325 -8.45 18.03 -11.22
CA ASP A 325 -7.89 18.04 -9.86
C ASP A 325 -8.85 18.70 -8.86
N LEU A 326 -9.48 19.80 -9.27
CA LEU A 326 -10.42 20.54 -8.42
C LEU A 326 -11.69 19.72 -8.13
N VAL A 327 -12.28 19.13 -9.15
CA VAL A 327 -13.49 18.29 -9.03
C VAL A 327 -13.20 17.05 -8.19
N VAL A 328 -12.09 16.35 -8.46
CA VAL A 328 -11.70 15.16 -7.69
C VAL A 328 -11.51 15.50 -6.22
N ALA A 329 -10.76 16.55 -5.89
CA ALA A 329 -10.53 16.95 -4.50
C ALA A 329 -11.84 17.35 -3.79
N MET A 330 -12.74 18.02 -4.48
CA MET A 330 -14.05 18.41 -3.96
C MET A 330 -14.92 17.19 -3.66
N ILE A 331 -15.03 16.27 -4.61
CA ILE A 331 -15.85 15.07 -4.49
C ILE A 331 -15.32 14.16 -3.39
N GLU A 332 -14.00 13.93 -3.32
CA GLU A 332 -13.39 13.11 -2.27
C GLU A 332 -13.65 13.68 -0.87
N ARG A 333 -13.54 15.00 -0.69
CA ARG A 333 -13.84 15.64 0.57
C ARG A 333 -15.30 15.43 0.97
N ASP A 334 -16.23 15.61 0.04
CA ASP A 334 -17.65 15.50 0.32
C ASP A 334 -18.07 14.03 0.52
N ALA A 335 -17.50 13.09 -0.23
CA ALA A 335 -17.68 11.66 -0.03
C ALA A 335 -17.19 11.21 1.36
N GLN A 336 -16.04 11.72 1.81
CA GLN A 336 -15.54 11.46 3.17
C GLN A 336 -16.46 12.02 4.26
N LYS A 337 -17.02 13.22 4.07
CA LYS A 337 -17.97 13.84 5.01
C LYS A 337 -19.20 12.95 5.25
N TYR A 338 -19.67 12.27 4.20
CA TYR A 338 -20.84 11.40 4.27
C TYR A 338 -20.52 9.92 4.49
N ASN A 339 -19.25 9.56 4.75
CA ASN A 339 -18.76 8.20 4.97
C ASN A 339 -19.15 7.24 3.83
N ILE A 340 -19.04 7.69 2.59
CA ILE A 340 -19.26 6.84 1.42
C ILE A 340 -18.14 5.80 1.34
N ASP A 341 -18.48 4.56 0.96
CA ASP A 341 -17.48 3.49 0.83
C ASP A 341 -16.42 3.88 -0.22
N PHE A 342 -15.18 3.89 0.19
CA PHE A 342 -14.06 4.23 -0.71
C PHE A 342 -13.48 3.00 -1.44
N LEU A 343 -13.79 1.80 -1.00
CA LEU A 343 -13.29 0.56 -1.60
C LEU A 343 -14.20 0.08 -2.75
N ARG A 344 -14.38 0.95 -3.72
CA ARG A 344 -15.14 0.73 -4.94
C ARG A 344 -14.63 1.66 -6.04
N ILE A 345 -14.68 1.23 -7.31
CA ILE A 345 -14.42 2.10 -8.46
C ILE A 345 -15.72 2.83 -8.83
N TYR A 346 -15.66 4.13 -8.94
CA TYR A 346 -16.79 5.00 -9.24
C TYR A 346 -16.63 5.66 -10.61
N ASN A 347 -17.73 5.85 -11.32
CA ASN A 347 -17.82 6.95 -12.27
C ASN A 347 -18.09 8.25 -11.49
N VAL A 348 -17.64 9.38 -12.01
CA VAL A 348 -17.79 10.67 -11.34
C VAL A 348 -19.25 11.00 -11.02
N ASP A 349 -20.16 10.72 -11.95
CA ASP A 349 -21.61 10.96 -11.78
C ASP A 349 -22.23 10.04 -10.71
N GLU A 350 -21.81 8.79 -10.63
CA GLU A 350 -22.29 7.85 -9.60
C GLU A 350 -21.91 8.35 -8.22
N LEU A 351 -20.65 8.78 -8.02
CA LEU A 351 -20.18 9.26 -6.73
C LEU A 351 -20.86 10.58 -6.35
N LEU A 352 -21.05 11.51 -7.29
CA LEU A 352 -21.81 12.73 -7.08
C LEU A 352 -23.26 12.45 -6.66
N ASN A 353 -23.94 11.55 -7.37
CA ASN A 353 -25.32 11.15 -7.04
C ASN A 353 -25.41 10.51 -5.66
N GLU A 354 -24.44 9.68 -5.28
CA GLU A 354 -24.40 9.08 -3.94
C GLU A 354 -24.19 10.14 -2.84
N ILE A 355 -23.29 11.11 -3.05
CA ILE A 355 -23.09 12.26 -2.16
C ILE A 355 -24.40 13.04 -2.01
N MET A 356 -25.02 13.40 -3.13
CA MET A 356 -26.28 14.16 -3.14
C MET A 356 -27.44 13.44 -2.44
N SER A 357 -27.48 12.09 -2.53
CA SER A 357 -28.50 11.28 -1.86
C SER A 357 -28.39 11.30 -0.33
N LYS A 358 -27.18 11.51 0.19
CA LYS A 358 -26.91 11.59 1.65
C LYS A 358 -27.11 12.99 2.22
N GLU A 359 -27.17 13.99 1.37
CA GLU A 359 -27.41 15.38 1.81
C GLU A 359 -28.84 15.54 2.32
N PRO A 360 -29.06 16.08 3.55
CA PRO A 360 -30.41 16.36 4.04
C PRO A 360 -31.15 17.30 3.10
N ILE A 361 -32.42 17.05 2.85
CA ILE A 361 -33.29 17.85 1.96
C ILE A 361 -33.28 19.35 2.32
N ILE A 362 -33.15 19.66 3.61
CA ILE A 362 -33.08 21.03 4.15
C ILE A 362 -31.82 21.78 3.68
N ASN A 363 -30.74 21.07 3.40
CA ASN A 363 -29.47 21.66 2.93
C ASN A 363 -29.38 21.78 1.40
N ARG A 364 -30.27 21.10 0.65
CA ARG A 364 -30.29 21.21 -0.82
C ARG A 364 -30.66 22.61 -1.31
N GLU A 365 -31.42 23.37 -0.51
CA GLU A 365 -31.79 24.74 -0.85
C GLU A 365 -30.80 25.80 -0.28
N ILE A 366 -30.00 25.44 0.75
CA ILE A 366 -29.19 26.43 1.49
C ILE A 366 -27.71 26.06 1.62
N GLU A 367 -27.33 24.78 1.59
CA GLU A 367 -25.96 24.34 1.86
C GLU A 367 -25.44 23.26 0.89
N VAL A 368 -24.95 23.66 -0.24
CA VAL A 368 -23.94 22.90 -0.96
C VAL A 368 -22.60 23.24 -0.29
N GLY A 369 -22.18 22.40 0.62
CA GLY A 369 -20.93 22.38 1.40
C GLY A 369 -20.09 23.66 1.44
N THR A 370 -19.00 23.67 0.69
CA THR A 370 -17.99 24.71 0.64
C THR A 370 -18.47 26.03 0.05
N ILE A 371 -19.43 26.02 -0.90
CA ILE A 371 -19.92 27.26 -1.53
C ILE A 371 -20.53 28.19 -0.50
N ASN A 372 -21.33 27.68 0.42
CA ASN A 372 -22.00 28.56 1.36
C ASN A 372 -21.05 29.19 2.36
N LYS A 373 -19.95 28.54 2.73
CA LYS A 373 -18.92 29.22 3.53
C LYS A 373 -18.26 30.34 2.74
N LEU A 374 -17.89 30.08 1.47
CA LEU A 374 -17.31 31.09 0.57
C LEU A 374 -18.34 32.17 0.24
N VAL A 375 -19.54 31.78 -0.20
CA VAL A 375 -20.62 32.72 -0.53
C VAL A 375 -21.10 33.49 0.69
N LYS A 376 -21.30 32.88 1.86
CA LYS A 376 -21.62 33.60 3.10
C LYS A 376 -20.49 34.54 3.53
N LYS A 377 -19.25 34.19 3.30
CA LYS A 377 -18.10 35.06 3.54
C LYS A 377 -18.05 36.23 2.57
N MET A 378 -18.41 35.97 1.29
CA MET A 378 -18.49 36.99 0.24
C MET A 378 -19.66 37.93 0.40
N ILE A 379 -20.81 37.46 0.93
CA ILE A 379 -22.01 38.28 1.21
C ILE A 379 -21.81 39.13 2.47
N LYS A 380 -20.95 38.70 3.41
CA LYS A 380 -20.69 39.42 4.67
C LYS A 380 -19.56 40.46 4.57
N GLN A 381 -18.84 40.51 3.46
CA GLN A 381 -17.87 41.55 3.11
C GLN A 381 -18.50 42.61 2.18
#